data_17067e21febf5164886b43770896b1a4
#
_entry.id   17067e21febf5164886b43770896b1a4
#
_cell.length_a   1.000
_cell.length_b   1.000
_cell.length_c   1.000
_cell.angle_alpha   90.00
_cell.angle_beta   90.00
_cell.angle_gamma   90.00
#
_symmetry.space_group_name_H-M   'P 1'
#
loop_
_entity.id
_entity.type
_entity.pdbx_description
1 polymer ?
#
loop_
_entity_poly.entity_id
_entity_poly.type
_entity_poly.pdbx_seq_one_letter_code
_entity_poly.pdbx_strand_id
1 'polypeptide(L)'
;MKLSQMTYAVSSCLLFLSGLSSAVFAENCMQLIDKQDFKSAEEICSQSCDDGDGYSCYALGKILAEFGETSQDYQEAATYLTKACNLNSADGCSELGSFYVDGLGVQQDEQQAKTLFDKACELSSADGCHKLGNVYLIVLQNFDKAKSLYEKACSLKYGESCSNLGYMYFNGFGIEKNISRANELYQKACDLNSSRGCYNLGFSYYYEEPRNFEQAKINFEKACTADSADGCLNLGYIYINGHGVAQNYEQARNYITKACELNSGKACADLGSIYSESVGVKQDLQQAINYYQKGCELDSSDGCMYTAVLYLQGQGVKQDYNQAKKFFEKSCDLKNGLSCSNLGFLYFEGLGVEQDLKFASELFLKACNLNSGDGCSNLGNSFLNGSGVKQDYTQAGIYYDKACSLDYGQACGNLGYMYWKGLGTPKDLGKAKMNYEKSCDTLNNGFGCYLLGGFYLLQTDNSASADLAQKYFDKACKLGHQEGCEELEKINVQE
;
A
#
# COMPACT_ATOMS: atom_id res chain seq x y z
N MET A 1 9.15 -12.70 32.87
CA MET A 1 9.83 -12.70 34.19
C MET A 1 10.99 -11.74 34.06
N LYS A 2 11.01 -10.64 34.80
CA LYS A 2 11.95 -9.54 34.63
C LYS A 2 13.39 -9.99 34.91
N LEU A 3 14.29 -9.82 33.94
CA LEU A 3 15.74 -10.06 34.08
C LEU A 3 16.38 -9.20 35.20
N SER A 4 15.84 -8.01 35.49
CA SER A 4 16.40 -7.04 36.43
C SER A 4 16.20 -7.32 37.92
N GLN A 5 15.54 -8.40 38.33
CA GLN A 5 15.28 -8.70 39.75
C GLN A 5 16.04 -9.90 40.32
N MET A 6 17.08 -10.39 39.65
CA MET A 6 17.83 -11.59 40.08
C MET A 6 19.31 -11.33 40.40
N THR A 7 19.70 -10.13 40.72
CA THR A 7 21.00 -9.85 41.33
C THR A 7 20.90 -10.00 42.83
N TYR A 8 20.96 -11.19 43.38
CA TYR A 8 21.44 -11.56 44.71
C TYR A 8 21.06 -13.01 45.01
N ALA A 9 21.97 -13.89 44.77
CA ALA A 9 22.25 -15.15 45.44
C ALA A 9 22.77 -16.21 44.49
N VAL A 10 24.04 -16.20 44.20
CA VAL A 10 24.80 -17.45 43.97
C VAL A 10 26.27 -17.14 44.20
N SER A 11 26.68 -17.13 45.46
CA SER A 11 28.07 -17.38 45.80
C SER A 11 28.09 -18.83 46.34
N SER A 12 28.49 -19.76 45.52
CA SER A 12 29.02 -21.09 45.89
C SER A 12 28.74 -22.10 44.80
N CYS A 13 29.48 -22.06 43.68
CA CYS A 13 29.83 -23.25 42.88
C CYS A 13 30.97 -22.94 41.90
N LEU A 14 31.98 -22.26 42.37
CA LEU A 14 33.21 -21.95 41.62
C LEU A 14 34.31 -22.94 42.04
N LEU A 15 34.26 -24.17 41.61
CA LEU A 15 35.40 -25.11 41.59
C LEU A 15 34.99 -26.33 40.75
N PHE A 16 35.23 -26.29 39.44
CA PHE A 16 35.42 -27.42 38.51
C PHE A 16 35.12 -27.03 37.04
N LEU A 17 35.72 -25.99 36.52
CA LEU A 17 35.70 -25.76 35.07
C LEU A 17 36.97 -25.10 34.52
N SER A 18 38.14 -25.47 35.09
CA SER A 18 39.41 -25.08 34.52
C SER A 18 39.92 -26.12 33.51
N GLY A 19 39.34 -26.09 32.31
CA GLY A 19 39.83 -26.98 31.26
C GLY A 19 39.00 -27.08 29.98
N LEU A 20 37.84 -26.44 29.90
CA LEU A 20 37.09 -26.37 28.65
C LEU A 20 37.59 -25.20 27.79
N SER A 21 37.83 -25.46 26.50
CA SER A 21 38.25 -24.37 25.58
C SER A 21 37.09 -23.40 25.34
N SER A 22 37.37 -22.13 25.04
CA SER A 22 36.37 -21.08 24.72
C SER A 22 35.36 -21.53 23.64
N ALA A 23 35.79 -22.40 22.72
CA ALA A 23 34.95 -22.99 21.70
C ALA A 23 33.81 -23.87 22.27
N VAL A 24 34.06 -24.62 23.37
CA VAL A 24 33.05 -25.48 24.03
C VAL A 24 32.04 -24.63 24.78
N PHE A 25 32.45 -23.50 25.36
CA PHE A 25 31.53 -22.55 26.00
C PHE A 25 30.64 -21.85 24.99
N ALA A 26 31.19 -21.43 23.86
CA ALA A 26 30.43 -20.82 22.75
C ALA A 26 29.38 -21.79 22.17
N GLU A 27 29.74 -23.07 21.97
CA GLU A 27 28.82 -24.13 21.53
C GLU A 27 27.70 -24.37 22.56
N ASN A 28 28.01 -24.38 23.83
CA ASN A 28 27.03 -24.55 24.92
C ASN A 28 26.11 -23.31 25.03
N CYS A 29 26.63 -22.11 24.83
CA CYS A 29 25.84 -20.88 24.79
C CYS A 29 24.72 -20.97 23.74
N MET A 30 25.04 -21.36 22.50
CA MET A 30 24.04 -21.52 21.44
C MET A 30 23.01 -22.60 21.70
N GLN A 31 23.45 -23.76 22.19
CA GLN A 31 22.52 -24.85 22.49
C GLN A 31 21.49 -24.48 23.57
N LEU A 32 21.84 -23.57 24.48
CA LEU A 32 20.91 -23.06 25.50
C LEU A 32 19.94 -22.02 24.91
N ILE A 33 20.41 -21.20 24.01
CA ILE A 33 19.54 -20.25 23.27
C ILE A 33 18.52 -21.01 22.43
N ASP A 34 18.96 -22.03 21.68
CA ASP A 34 18.08 -22.87 20.86
C ASP A 34 17.02 -23.62 21.70
N LYS A 35 17.35 -23.94 22.96
CA LYS A 35 16.44 -24.56 23.93
C LYS A 35 15.57 -23.54 24.67
N GLN A 36 15.71 -22.26 24.39
CA GLN A 36 15.03 -21.15 25.10
C GLN A 36 15.34 -21.10 26.62
N ASP A 37 16.47 -21.66 27.04
CA ASP A 37 16.96 -21.55 28.42
C ASP A 37 17.83 -20.29 28.54
N PHE A 38 17.20 -19.11 28.44
CA PHE A 38 17.88 -17.81 28.41
C PHE A 38 18.66 -17.51 29.68
N LYS A 39 18.22 -18.03 30.82
CA LYS A 39 18.90 -17.80 32.10
C LYS A 39 20.25 -18.49 32.18
N SER A 40 20.30 -19.76 31.76
CA SER A 40 21.56 -20.52 31.73
C SER A 40 22.44 -20.02 30.56
N ALA A 41 21.81 -19.58 29.47
CA ALA A 41 22.51 -18.97 28.34
C ALA A 41 23.23 -17.68 28.74
N GLU A 42 22.56 -16.78 29.51
CA GLU A 42 23.14 -15.52 29.96
C GLU A 42 24.44 -15.73 30.74
N GLU A 43 24.47 -16.66 31.71
CA GLU A 43 25.64 -16.93 32.55
C GLU A 43 26.81 -17.50 31.70
N ILE A 44 26.54 -18.50 30.85
CA ILE A 44 27.55 -19.16 30.03
C ILE A 44 28.05 -18.23 28.90
N CYS A 45 27.13 -17.52 28.22
CA CYS A 45 27.50 -16.60 27.17
C CYS A 45 28.28 -15.38 27.71
N SER A 46 27.96 -14.90 28.93
CA SER A 46 28.68 -13.79 29.56
C SER A 46 30.14 -14.17 29.84
N GLN A 47 30.39 -15.36 30.40
CA GLN A 47 31.75 -15.85 30.63
C GLN A 47 32.52 -15.98 29.32
N SER A 48 31.92 -16.60 28.30
CA SER A 48 32.57 -16.78 27.00
C SER A 48 32.82 -15.44 26.29
N CYS A 49 31.89 -14.49 26.39
CA CYS A 49 32.09 -13.13 25.88
C CYS A 49 33.25 -12.41 26.59
N ASP A 50 33.39 -12.57 27.90
CA ASP A 50 34.49 -12.00 28.68
C ASP A 50 35.84 -12.63 28.33
N ASP A 51 35.83 -13.89 27.99
CA ASP A 51 37.00 -14.61 27.48
C ASP A 51 37.37 -14.26 26.02
N GLY A 52 36.61 -13.36 25.38
CA GLY A 52 36.91 -12.79 24.06
C GLY A 52 36.21 -13.50 22.89
N ASP A 53 35.17 -14.31 23.13
CA ASP A 53 34.36 -14.87 22.05
C ASP A 53 33.32 -13.85 21.55
N GLY A 54 33.61 -13.30 20.35
CA GLY A 54 32.74 -12.31 19.72
C GLY A 54 31.33 -12.81 19.40
N TYR A 55 31.18 -14.11 19.18
CA TYR A 55 29.87 -14.70 18.90
C TYR A 55 28.97 -14.77 20.15
N SER A 56 29.53 -15.15 21.30
CA SER A 56 28.82 -15.13 22.58
C SER A 56 28.42 -13.70 22.99
N CYS A 57 29.26 -12.70 22.72
CA CYS A 57 28.88 -11.29 22.91
C CYS A 57 27.70 -10.89 22.01
N TYR A 58 27.71 -11.29 20.73
CA TYR A 58 26.57 -11.07 19.81
C TYR A 58 25.30 -11.74 20.32
N ALA A 59 25.38 -12.98 20.75
CA ALA A 59 24.26 -13.76 21.27
C ALA A 59 23.58 -13.06 22.48
N LEU A 60 24.39 -12.57 23.44
CA LEU A 60 23.89 -11.79 24.57
C LEU A 60 23.21 -10.50 24.14
N GLY A 61 23.85 -9.75 23.26
CA GLY A 61 23.26 -8.53 22.71
C GLY A 61 21.93 -8.78 22.02
N LYS A 62 21.83 -9.89 21.27
CA LYS A 62 20.60 -10.29 20.58
C LYS A 62 19.50 -10.71 21.54
N ILE A 63 19.80 -11.50 22.58
CA ILE A 63 18.82 -11.89 23.60
C ILE A 63 18.26 -10.64 24.30
N LEU A 64 19.11 -9.71 24.70
CA LEU A 64 18.67 -8.46 25.32
C LEU A 64 17.88 -7.58 24.36
N ALA A 65 18.18 -7.57 23.07
CA ALA A 65 17.41 -6.87 22.04
C ALA A 65 16.01 -7.44 21.84
N GLU A 66 15.88 -8.78 21.88
CA GLU A 66 14.64 -9.49 21.58
C GLU A 66 13.69 -9.55 22.79
N PHE A 67 14.22 -9.68 24.00
CA PHE A 67 13.44 -9.89 25.21
C PHE A 67 13.52 -8.72 26.21
N GLY A 68 14.34 -7.71 25.93
CA GLY A 68 14.44 -6.49 26.73
C GLY A 68 13.18 -5.62 26.62
N GLU A 69 12.70 -5.09 27.75
CA GLU A 69 11.51 -4.25 27.81
C GLU A 69 11.86 -2.78 28.11
N THR A 70 13.09 -2.51 28.51
CA THR A 70 13.51 -1.19 29.01
C THR A 70 14.60 -0.56 28.14
N SER A 71 14.69 0.77 28.20
CA SER A 71 15.79 1.50 27.56
C SER A 71 17.17 1.07 28.08
N GLN A 72 17.25 0.59 29.32
CA GLN A 72 18.48 0.08 29.91
C GLN A 72 18.89 -1.26 29.28
N ASP A 73 17.93 -2.14 28.99
CA ASP A 73 18.21 -3.43 28.33
C ASP A 73 18.78 -3.20 26.93
N TYR A 74 18.25 -2.23 26.17
CA TYR A 74 18.81 -1.86 24.87
C TYR A 74 20.21 -1.22 24.96
N GLN A 75 20.50 -0.45 26.01
CA GLN A 75 21.86 0.09 26.24
C GLN A 75 22.86 -1.03 26.54
N GLU A 76 22.43 -2.01 27.33
CA GLU A 76 23.26 -3.18 27.64
C GLU A 76 23.48 -4.05 26.39
N ALA A 77 22.41 -4.27 25.60
CA ALA A 77 22.50 -4.95 24.31
C ALA A 77 23.51 -4.25 23.37
N ALA A 78 23.43 -2.92 23.25
CA ALA A 78 24.38 -2.14 22.45
C ALA A 78 25.82 -2.29 22.93
N THR A 79 26.02 -2.43 24.24
CA THR A 79 27.37 -2.64 24.84
C THR A 79 27.94 -3.99 24.43
N TYR A 80 27.15 -5.06 24.52
CA TYR A 80 27.57 -6.41 24.10
C TYR A 80 27.76 -6.48 22.58
N LEU A 81 26.89 -5.86 21.78
CA LEU A 81 27.05 -5.79 20.31
C LEU A 81 28.30 -5.00 19.90
N THR A 82 28.63 -3.93 20.65
CA THR A 82 29.89 -3.18 20.44
C THR A 82 31.10 -4.06 20.73
N LYS A 83 31.09 -4.82 21.83
CA LYS A 83 32.15 -5.77 22.16
C LYS A 83 32.25 -6.86 21.10
N ALA A 84 31.13 -7.42 20.65
CA ALA A 84 31.06 -8.41 19.58
C ALA A 84 31.69 -7.88 18.27
N CYS A 85 31.30 -6.68 17.84
CA CYS A 85 31.85 -6.06 16.64
C CYS A 85 33.35 -5.75 16.75
N ASN A 86 33.83 -5.34 17.92
CA ASN A 86 35.25 -5.12 18.16
C ASN A 86 36.04 -6.43 18.12
N LEU A 87 35.44 -7.54 18.50
CA LEU A 87 35.98 -8.90 18.37
C LEU A 87 35.78 -9.51 16.97
N ASN A 88 35.41 -8.68 15.97
CA ASN A 88 35.17 -9.07 14.59
C ASN A 88 34.02 -10.09 14.39
N SER A 89 33.02 -10.07 15.27
CA SER A 89 31.75 -10.74 14.98
C SER A 89 31.02 -9.96 13.87
N ALA A 90 30.89 -10.57 12.70
CA ALA A 90 30.26 -9.96 11.54
C ALA A 90 28.78 -9.63 11.82
N ASP A 91 28.06 -10.56 12.46
CA ASP A 91 26.65 -10.39 12.84
C ASP A 91 26.48 -9.36 13.97
N GLY A 92 27.45 -9.32 14.92
CA GLY A 92 27.47 -8.28 15.95
C GLY A 92 27.62 -6.88 15.37
N CYS A 93 28.47 -6.70 14.34
CA CYS A 93 28.58 -5.41 13.64
C CYS A 93 27.31 -5.07 12.88
N SER A 94 26.66 -6.04 12.21
CA SER A 94 25.42 -5.81 11.48
C SER A 94 24.28 -5.42 12.41
N GLU A 95 24.12 -6.10 13.53
CA GLU A 95 23.06 -5.81 14.50
C GLU A 95 23.29 -4.46 15.20
N LEU A 96 24.54 -4.15 15.60
CA LEU A 96 24.87 -2.83 16.13
C LEU A 96 24.56 -1.71 15.12
N GLY A 97 24.81 -1.94 13.83
CA GLY A 97 24.46 -1.00 12.78
C GLY A 97 22.94 -0.74 12.76
N SER A 98 22.11 -1.77 12.94
CA SER A 98 20.65 -1.61 13.06
C SER A 98 20.26 -0.78 14.30
N PHE A 99 20.92 -0.98 15.42
CA PHE A 99 20.71 -0.19 16.63
C PHE A 99 20.96 1.30 16.40
N TYR A 100 21.98 1.65 15.61
CA TYR A 100 22.23 3.05 15.23
C TYR A 100 21.23 3.60 14.23
N VAL A 101 20.64 2.76 13.37
CA VAL A 101 19.53 3.17 12.47
C VAL A 101 18.29 3.53 13.29
N ASP A 102 17.95 2.71 14.29
CA ASP A 102 16.70 2.82 15.04
C ASP A 102 16.84 3.67 16.33
N GLY A 103 18.08 3.99 16.73
CA GLY A 103 18.35 4.71 18.00
C GLY A 103 18.08 3.84 19.23
N LEU A 104 18.23 2.51 19.14
CA LEU A 104 17.98 1.57 20.23
C LEU A 104 19.20 1.51 21.17
N GLY A 105 19.04 2.02 22.39
CA GLY A 105 20.12 2.04 23.39
C GLY A 105 21.34 2.91 23.04
N VAL A 106 21.37 3.52 21.86
CA VAL A 106 22.38 4.45 21.34
C VAL A 106 21.69 5.66 20.71
N GLN A 107 22.42 6.75 20.53
CA GLN A 107 21.93 7.87 19.75
C GLN A 107 21.85 7.46 18.27
N GLN A 108 20.74 7.73 17.59
CA GLN A 108 20.57 7.47 16.18
C GLN A 108 21.68 8.14 15.35
N ASP A 109 22.38 7.36 14.50
CA ASP A 109 23.45 7.83 13.63
C ASP A 109 23.58 6.96 12.39
N GLU A 110 23.04 7.47 11.26
CA GLU A 110 23.05 6.76 9.97
C GLU A 110 24.48 6.55 9.41
N GLN A 111 25.42 7.48 9.70
CA GLN A 111 26.80 7.35 9.21
C GLN A 111 27.55 6.27 9.99
N GLN A 112 27.32 6.19 11.30
CA GLN A 112 27.88 5.11 12.13
C GLN A 112 27.29 3.76 11.73
N ALA A 113 25.96 3.70 11.49
CA ALA A 113 25.29 2.49 11.01
C ALA A 113 25.92 1.99 9.69
N LYS A 114 26.09 2.90 8.71
CA LYS A 114 26.74 2.56 7.43
C LYS A 114 28.14 2.00 7.62
N THR A 115 28.95 2.60 8.50
CA THR A 115 30.34 2.16 8.78
C THR A 115 30.33 0.74 9.38
N LEU A 116 29.37 0.45 10.26
CA LEU A 116 29.21 -0.87 10.88
C LEU A 116 28.72 -1.92 9.88
N PHE A 117 27.78 -1.59 8.99
CA PHE A 117 27.36 -2.48 7.91
C PHE A 117 28.49 -2.75 6.92
N ASP A 118 29.33 -1.75 6.63
CA ASP A 118 30.51 -1.92 5.77
C ASP A 118 31.50 -2.91 6.40
N LYS A 119 31.84 -2.72 7.67
CA LYS A 119 32.67 -3.67 8.44
C LYS A 119 32.06 -5.08 8.47
N ALA A 120 30.75 -5.18 8.73
CA ALA A 120 30.04 -6.47 8.74
C ALA A 120 30.13 -7.16 7.37
N CYS A 121 29.95 -6.42 6.28
CA CYS A 121 30.06 -6.94 4.93
C CYS A 121 31.49 -7.36 4.58
N GLU A 122 32.51 -6.61 4.99
CA GLU A 122 33.92 -6.99 4.85
C GLU A 122 34.21 -8.31 5.56
N LEU A 123 33.64 -8.50 6.75
CA LEU A 123 33.70 -9.75 7.53
C LEU A 123 32.80 -10.88 6.98
N SER A 124 32.22 -10.68 5.79
CA SER A 124 31.35 -11.64 5.08
C SER A 124 30.00 -11.93 5.75
N SER A 125 29.46 -10.96 6.54
CA SER A 125 28.04 -11.02 6.92
C SER A 125 27.17 -10.78 5.70
N ALA A 126 26.32 -11.74 5.36
CA ALA A 126 25.36 -11.62 4.29
C ALA A 126 24.30 -10.55 4.61
N ASP A 127 23.87 -10.47 5.86
CA ASP A 127 22.96 -9.46 6.39
C ASP A 127 23.59 -8.06 6.36
N GLY A 128 24.84 -7.92 6.80
CA GLY A 128 25.58 -6.65 6.71
C GLY A 128 25.72 -6.14 5.28
N CYS A 129 26.06 -7.01 4.33
CA CYS A 129 26.10 -6.64 2.91
C CYS A 129 24.72 -6.24 2.38
N HIS A 130 23.66 -6.93 2.79
CA HIS A 130 22.28 -6.60 2.43
C HIS A 130 21.88 -5.21 2.94
N LYS A 131 22.07 -4.95 4.24
CA LYS A 131 21.74 -3.67 4.87
C LYS A 131 22.55 -2.51 4.27
N LEU A 132 23.83 -2.73 4.00
CA LEU A 132 24.66 -1.74 3.28
C LEU A 132 24.13 -1.50 1.86
N GLY A 133 23.72 -2.55 1.15
CA GLY A 133 23.07 -2.46 -0.15
C GLY A 133 21.81 -1.60 -0.12
N ASN A 134 20.98 -1.75 0.90
CA ASN A 134 19.79 -0.91 1.11
C ASN A 134 20.15 0.57 1.32
N VAL A 135 21.19 0.85 2.11
CA VAL A 135 21.69 2.24 2.30
C VAL A 135 22.11 2.86 0.97
N TYR A 136 22.87 2.12 0.14
CA TYR A 136 23.27 2.62 -1.17
C TYR A 136 22.12 2.76 -2.15
N LEU A 137 21.12 1.87 -2.10
CA LEU A 137 19.96 1.93 -2.99
C LEU A 137 19.04 3.11 -2.64
N ILE A 138 18.64 3.21 -1.37
CA ILE A 138 17.54 4.09 -0.93
C ILE A 138 18.05 5.48 -0.56
N VAL A 139 19.10 5.56 0.25
CA VAL A 139 19.59 6.84 0.80
C VAL A 139 20.55 7.52 -0.16
N LEU A 140 21.53 6.77 -0.68
CA LEU A 140 22.60 7.33 -1.50
C LEU A 140 22.33 7.25 -3.00
N GLN A 141 21.28 6.52 -3.42
CA GLN A 141 20.88 6.29 -4.82
C GLN A 141 22.06 5.86 -5.72
N ASN A 142 23.00 5.11 -5.14
CA ASN A 142 24.15 4.56 -5.85
C ASN A 142 23.87 3.10 -6.23
N PHE A 143 23.24 2.94 -7.38
CA PHE A 143 22.76 1.65 -7.86
C PHE A 143 23.87 0.63 -8.15
N ASP A 144 25.04 1.09 -8.62
CA ASP A 144 26.17 0.20 -8.91
C ASP A 144 26.73 -0.45 -7.63
N LYS A 145 26.89 0.34 -6.57
CA LYS A 145 27.32 -0.18 -5.27
C LYS A 145 26.24 -1.08 -4.65
N ALA A 146 24.96 -0.68 -4.71
CA ALA A 146 23.86 -1.50 -4.22
C ALA A 146 23.84 -2.86 -4.92
N LYS A 147 23.94 -2.89 -6.25
CA LYS A 147 24.02 -4.12 -7.05
C LYS A 147 25.16 -5.03 -6.58
N SER A 148 26.39 -4.51 -6.51
CA SER A 148 27.58 -5.28 -6.09
C SER A 148 27.41 -5.90 -4.69
N LEU A 149 26.80 -5.14 -3.77
CA LEU A 149 26.55 -5.60 -2.40
C LEU A 149 25.47 -6.68 -2.34
N TYR A 150 24.38 -6.52 -3.12
CA TYR A 150 23.37 -7.56 -3.22
C TYR A 150 23.89 -8.82 -3.94
N GLU A 151 24.75 -8.67 -4.95
CA GLU A 151 25.43 -9.81 -5.58
C GLU A 151 26.27 -10.58 -4.55
N LYS A 152 27.06 -9.88 -3.72
CA LYS A 152 27.85 -10.49 -2.65
C LYS A 152 26.95 -11.19 -1.63
N ALA A 153 25.91 -10.52 -1.11
CA ALA A 153 25.02 -11.10 -0.13
C ALA A 153 24.21 -12.29 -0.70
N CYS A 154 23.76 -12.21 -1.96
CA CYS A 154 23.08 -13.31 -2.65
C CYS A 154 24.02 -14.51 -2.90
N SER A 155 25.33 -14.27 -3.13
CA SER A 155 26.32 -15.34 -3.22
C SER A 155 26.55 -16.04 -1.87
N LEU A 156 26.40 -15.30 -0.78
CA LEU A 156 26.40 -15.80 0.60
C LEU A 156 25.06 -16.44 1.02
N LYS A 157 24.16 -16.74 0.06
CA LYS A 157 22.87 -17.39 0.23
C LYS A 157 21.83 -16.57 1.03
N TYR A 158 21.91 -15.25 1.01
CA TYR A 158 20.89 -14.40 1.61
C TYR A 158 19.75 -14.13 0.59
N GLY A 159 18.62 -14.80 0.79
CA GLY A 159 17.49 -14.83 -0.16
C GLY A 159 16.93 -13.43 -0.45
N GLU A 160 16.80 -12.58 0.58
CA GLU A 160 16.31 -11.21 0.40
C GLU A 160 17.17 -10.35 -0.54
N SER A 161 18.50 -10.55 -0.51
CA SER A 161 19.40 -9.86 -1.44
C SER A 161 19.26 -10.36 -2.87
N CYS A 162 19.05 -11.68 -3.07
CA CYS A 162 18.73 -12.22 -4.39
C CYS A 162 17.43 -11.61 -4.91
N SER A 163 16.42 -11.46 -4.04
CA SER A 163 15.15 -10.82 -4.39
C SER A 163 15.33 -9.33 -4.74
N ASN A 164 16.08 -8.57 -3.95
CA ASN A 164 16.35 -7.16 -4.24
C ASN A 164 17.14 -6.97 -5.53
N LEU A 165 18.13 -7.80 -5.78
CA LEU A 165 18.88 -7.80 -7.05
C LEU A 165 17.96 -8.13 -8.24
N GLY A 166 17.07 -9.12 -8.09
CA GLY A 166 16.03 -9.44 -9.06
C GLY A 166 15.12 -8.24 -9.33
N TYR A 167 14.72 -7.52 -8.29
CA TYR A 167 13.90 -6.31 -8.39
C TYR A 167 14.60 -5.17 -9.15
N MET A 168 15.92 -5.02 -8.98
CA MET A 168 16.71 -4.06 -9.78
C MET A 168 16.69 -4.41 -11.26
N TYR A 169 16.86 -5.69 -11.64
CA TYR A 169 16.77 -6.15 -13.02
C TYR A 169 15.35 -6.06 -13.58
N PHE A 170 14.33 -6.32 -12.79
CA PHE A 170 12.92 -6.26 -13.19
C PHE A 170 12.49 -4.84 -13.58
N ASN A 171 12.93 -3.83 -12.82
CA ASN A 171 12.56 -2.43 -13.03
C ASN A 171 13.60 -1.63 -13.82
N GLY A 172 14.82 -2.15 -14.00
CA GLY A 172 15.90 -1.42 -14.65
C GLY A 172 16.54 -0.35 -13.76
N PHE A 173 16.57 -0.54 -12.44
CA PHE A 173 17.19 0.43 -11.52
C PHE A 173 18.72 0.34 -11.56
N GLY A 174 19.35 1.31 -12.23
CA GLY A 174 20.80 1.38 -12.40
C GLY A 174 21.40 0.28 -13.28
N ILE A 175 20.59 -0.54 -13.90
CA ILE A 175 20.96 -1.62 -14.81
C ILE A 175 19.92 -1.76 -15.91
N GLU A 176 20.28 -2.35 -17.03
CA GLU A 176 19.33 -2.64 -18.11
C GLU A 176 18.24 -3.61 -17.61
N LYS A 177 16.97 -3.28 -17.89
CA LYS A 177 15.81 -4.13 -17.54
C LYS A 177 15.98 -5.51 -18.19
N ASN A 178 15.91 -6.56 -17.38
CA ASN A 178 16.04 -7.94 -17.84
C ASN A 178 15.15 -8.88 -16.99
N ILE A 179 13.97 -9.18 -17.51
CA ILE A 179 12.97 -10.01 -16.81
C ILE A 179 13.47 -11.44 -16.61
N SER A 180 14.16 -12.02 -17.60
CA SER A 180 14.70 -13.37 -17.48
C SER A 180 15.70 -13.46 -16.34
N ARG A 181 16.61 -12.49 -16.25
CA ARG A 181 17.59 -12.44 -15.14
C ARG A 181 16.94 -12.17 -13.79
N ALA A 182 15.91 -11.33 -13.77
CA ALA A 182 15.12 -11.10 -12.56
C ALA A 182 14.46 -12.40 -12.07
N ASN A 183 13.84 -13.16 -12.97
CA ASN A 183 13.19 -14.43 -12.63
C ASN A 183 14.17 -15.50 -12.12
N GLU A 184 15.38 -15.61 -12.70
CA GLU A 184 16.44 -16.48 -12.17
C GLU A 184 16.80 -16.12 -10.72
N LEU A 185 16.92 -14.83 -10.44
CA LEU A 185 17.27 -14.34 -9.10
C LEU A 185 16.11 -14.50 -8.11
N TYR A 186 14.87 -14.26 -8.54
CA TYR A 186 13.68 -14.52 -7.73
C TYR A 186 13.51 -16.01 -7.42
N GLN A 187 13.77 -16.89 -8.43
CA GLN A 187 13.77 -18.33 -8.19
C GLN A 187 14.82 -18.71 -7.15
N LYS A 188 16.06 -18.21 -7.29
CA LYS A 188 17.11 -18.44 -6.30
C LYS A 188 16.72 -17.93 -4.92
N ALA A 189 16.09 -16.76 -4.84
CA ALA A 189 15.59 -16.20 -3.57
C ALA A 189 14.52 -17.11 -2.94
N CYS A 190 13.56 -17.58 -3.77
CA CYS A 190 12.51 -18.50 -3.32
C CYS A 190 13.07 -19.83 -2.84
N ASP A 191 14.07 -20.38 -3.53
CA ASP A 191 14.75 -21.63 -3.12
C ASP A 191 15.55 -21.46 -1.81
N LEU A 192 15.90 -20.21 -1.47
CA LEU A 192 16.51 -19.83 -0.19
C LEU A 192 15.46 -19.44 0.87
N ASN A 193 14.19 -19.83 0.69
CA ASN A 193 13.06 -19.56 1.57
C ASN A 193 12.72 -18.07 1.76
N SER A 194 13.11 -17.19 0.82
CA SER A 194 12.61 -15.82 0.80
C SER A 194 11.16 -15.79 0.29
N SER A 195 10.21 -15.49 1.19
CA SER A 195 8.80 -15.34 0.82
C SER A 195 8.59 -14.24 -0.21
N ARG A 196 9.38 -13.16 -0.11
CA ARG A 196 9.42 -12.06 -1.10
C ARG A 196 9.93 -12.53 -2.45
N GLY A 197 10.95 -13.41 -2.49
CA GLY A 197 11.46 -14.00 -3.72
C GLY A 197 10.40 -14.83 -4.42
N CYS A 198 9.69 -15.69 -3.69
CA CYS A 198 8.57 -16.48 -4.24
C CYS A 198 7.43 -15.57 -4.74
N TYR A 199 7.06 -14.54 -3.96
CA TYR A 199 6.04 -13.58 -4.36
C TYR A 199 6.42 -12.84 -5.65
N ASN A 200 7.63 -12.29 -5.73
CA ASN A 200 8.10 -11.55 -6.90
C ASN A 200 8.16 -12.42 -8.17
N LEU A 201 8.53 -13.69 -8.02
CA LEU A 201 8.50 -14.65 -9.12
C LEU A 201 7.07 -14.91 -9.59
N GLY A 202 6.15 -15.15 -8.66
CA GLY A 202 4.74 -15.30 -8.95
C GLY A 202 4.16 -14.07 -9.64
N PHE A 203 4.51 -12.88 -9.15
CA PHE A 203 4.11 -11.60 -9.72
C PHE A 203 4.63 -11.44 -11.17
N SER A 204 5.89 -11.75 -11.42
CA SER A 204 6.47 -11.71 -12.75
C SER A 204 5.72 -12.63 -13.73
N TYR A 205 5.44 -13.87 -13.36
CA TYR A 205 4.68 -14.80 -14.20
C TYR A 205 3.22 -14.38 -14.40
N TYR A 206 2.64 -13.62 -13.47
CA TYR A 206 1.24 -13.18 -13.57
C TYR A 206 1.07 -11.97 -14.50
N TYR A 207 1.99 -11.00 -14.46
CA TYR A 207 1.83 -9.70 -15.12
C TYR A 207 2.67 -9.52 -16.38
N GLU A 208 3.86 -10.15 -16.48
CA GLU A 208 4.75 -9.99 -17.64
C GLU A 208 4.39 -11.00 -18.76
N GLU A 209 4.47 -10.55 -19.99
CA GLU A 209 4.19 -11.41 -21.15
C GLU A 209 5.43 -12.22 -21.57
N PRO A 210 5.28 -13.51 -21.96
CA PRO A 210 4.02 -14.26 -21.97
C PRO A 210 3.59 -14.70 -20.56
N ARG A 211 2.34 -14.42 -20.17
CA ARG A 211 1.82 -14.77 -18.85
C ARG A 211 1.80 -16.28 -18.61
N ASN A 212 2.14 -16.68 -17.41
CA ASN A 212 2.08 -18.08 -16.98
C ASN A 212 1.37 -18.20 -15.63
N PHE A 213 0.05 -18.30 -15.67
CA PHE A 213 -0.78 -18.33 -14.46
C PHE A 213 -0.56 -19.58 -13.60
N GLU A 214 -0.15 -20.71 -14.21
CA GLU A 214 0.19 -21.92 -13.46
C GLU A 214 1.43 -21.71 -12.60
N GLN A 215 2.50 -21.17 -13.20
CA GLN A 215 3.71 -20.82 -12.45
C GLN A 215 3.47 -19.70 -11.43
N ALA A 216 2.65 -18.71 -11.79
CA ALA A 216 2.25 -17.66 -10.85
C ALA A 216 1.58 -18.25 -9.61
N LYS A 217 0.59 -19.15 -9.79
CA LYS A 217 -0.09 -19.84 -8.69
C LYS A 217 0.88 -20.60 -7.79
N ILE A 218 1.75 -21.44 -8.38
CA ILE A 218 2.72 -22.25 -7.63
C ILE A 218 3.60 -21.35 -6.74
N ASN A 219 4.08 -20.23 -7.27
CA ASN A 219 4.97 -19.35 -6.54
C ASN A 219 4.23 -18.49 -5.50
N PHE A 220 2.99 -18.07 -5.77
CA PHE A 220 2.16 -17.44 -4.75
C PHE A 220 1.75 -18.41 -3.62
N GLU A 221 1.53 -19.72 -3.93
CA GLU A 221 1.31 -20.74 -2.91
C GLU A 221 2.54 -20.89 -1.98
N LYS A 222 3.74 -20.95 -2.56
CA LYS A 222 4.99 -20.98 -1.77
C LYS A 222 5.14 -19.72 -0.92
N ALA A 223 4.89 -18.55 -1.49
CA ALA A 223 4.95 -17.30 -0.76
C ALA A 223 3.93 -17.25 0.40
N CYS A 224 2.67 -17.65 0.13
CA CYS A 224 1.62 -17.71 1.14
C CYS A 224 1.91 -18.74 2.25
N THR A 225 2.53 -19.87 1.91
CA THR A 225 2.97 -20.88 2.91
C THR A 225 4.09 -20.34 3.79
N ALA A 226 4.94 -19.47 3.25
CA ALA A 226 5.97 -18.74 3.98
C ALA A 226 5.46 -17.40 4.55
N ASP A 227 4.16 -17.31 4.85
CA ASP A 227 3.46 -16.19 5.51
C ASP A 227 3.60 -14.83 4.81
N SER A 228 3.74 -14.84 3.47
CA SER A 228 3.59 -13.63 2.68
C SER A 228 2.11 -13.26 2.53
N ALA A 229 1.68 -12.18 3.16
CA ALA A 229 0.32 -11.66 3.01
C ALA A 229 -0.01 -11.33 1.55
N ASP A 230 0.93 -10.73 0.80
CA ASP A 230 0.77 -10.42 -0.62
C ASP A 230 0.67 -11.69 -1.48
N GLY A 231 1.44 -12.73 -1.13
CA GLY A 231 1.35 -14.04 -1.78
C GLY A 231 -0.02 -14.67 -1.60
N CYS A 232 -0.55 -14.66 -0.37
CA CYS A 232 -1.90 -15.16 -0.07
C CYS A 232 -2.98 -14.35 -0.79
N LEU A 233 -2.88 -13.02 -0.79
CA LEU A 233 -3.84 -12.13 -1.44
C LEU A 233 -3.90 -12.37 -2.95
N ASN A 234 -2.75 -12.43 -3.61
CA ASN A 234 -2.69 -12.67 -5.06
C ASN A 234 -3.17 -14.08 -5.43
N LEU A 235 -2.91 -15.08 -4.57
CA LEU A 235 -3.49 -16.40 -4.75
C LEU A 235 -5.03 -16.37 -4.65
N GLY A 236 -5.58 -15.59 -3.74
CA GLY A 236 -7.01 -15.30 -3.67
C GLY A 236 -7.56 -14.72 -4.98
N TYR A 237 -6.86 -13.75 -5.58
CA TYR A 237 -7.27 -13.18 -6.86
C TYR A 237 -7.20 -14.18 -8.02
N ILE A 238 -6.22 -15.10 -8.01
CA ILE A 238 -6.17 -16.19 -9.00
C ILE A 238 -7.46 -17.02 -8.96
N TYR A 239 -7.96 -17.36 -7.77
CA TYR A 239 -9.19 -18.13 -7.61
C TYR A 239 -10.47 -17.30 -7.85
N ILE A 240 -10.50 -15.99 -7.56
CA ILE A 240 -11.62 -15.10 -7.93
C ILE A 240 -11.77 -15.03 -9.45
N ASN A 241 -10.65 -14.86 -10.17
CA ASN A 241 -10.67 -14.62 -11.61
C ASN A 241 -10.63 -15.91 -12.43
N GLY A 242 -10.32 -17.05 -11.84
CA GLY A 242 -10.17 -18.32 -12.55
C GLY A 242 -8.92 -18.35 -13.45
N HIS A 243 -7.85 -17.62 -13.11
CA HIS A 243 -6.64 -17.54 -13.92
C HIS A 243 -5.79 -18.81 -13.74
N GLY A 244 -5.78 -19.68 -14.78
CA GLY A 244 -5.07 -20.95 -14.77
C GLY A 244 -5.67 -22.02 -13.85
N VAL A 245 -6.82 -21.74 -13.22
CA VAL A 245 -7.59 -22.67 -12.38
C VAL A 245 -9.10 -22.45 -12.59
N ALA A 246 -9.92 -23.39 -12.17
CA ALA A 246 -11.35 -23.14 -12.07
C ALA A 246 -11.62 -22.05 -11.01
N GLN A 247 -12.53 -21.11 -11.34
CA GLN A 247 -12.96 -20.09 -10.40
C GLN A 247 -13.52 -20.74 -9.12
N ASN A 248 -13.08 -20.28 -7.96
CA ASN A 248 -13.49 -20.81 -6.67
C ASN A 248 -13.48 -19.73 -5.58
N TYR A 249 -14.62 -19.14 -5.31
CA TYR A 249 -14.76 -18.06 -4.33
C TYR A 249 -14.52 -18.50 -2.88
N GLU A 250 -14.77 -19.77 -2.54
CA GLU A 250 -14.47 -20.28 -1.20
C GLU A 250 -12.97 -20.35 -0.94
N GLN A 251 -12.21 -20.93 -1.86
CA GLN A 251 -10.75 -20.95 -1.77
C GLN A 251 -10.17 -19.54 -1.78
N ALA A 252 -10.69 -18.67 -2.66
CA ALA A 252 -10.28 -17.27 -2.71
C ALA A 252 -10.44 -16.59 -1.34
N ARG A 253 -11.63 -16.72 -0.73
CA ARG A 253 -11.90 -16.15 0.59
C ARG A 253 -10.96 -16.70 1.66
N ASN A 254 -10.68 -18.00 1.67
CA ASN A 254 -9.76 -18.60 2.65
C ASN A 254 -8.35 -17.99 2.54
N TYR A 255 -7.82 -17.81 1.33
CA TYR A 255 -6.51 -17.19 1.12
C TYR A 255 -6.51 -15.70 1.49
N ILE A 256 -7.55 -14.95 1.12
CA ILE A 256 -7.68 -13.53 1.46
C ILE A 256 -7.85 -13.36 2.99
N THR A 257 -8.56 -14.29 3.65
CA THR A 257 -8.65 -14.33 5.13
C THR A 257 -7.26 -14.52 5.74
N LYS A 258 -6.48 -15.49 5.27
CA LYS A 258 -5.09 -15.67 5.74
C LYS A 258 -4.26 -14.40 5.53
N ALA A 259 -4.39 -13.73 4.38
CA ALA A 259 -3.70 -12.47 4.13
C ALA A 259 -4.11 -11.35 5.11
N CYS A 260 -5.40 -11.26 5.45
CA CYS A 260 -5.88 -10.31 6.47
C CYS A 260 -5.41 -10.67 7.88
N GLU A 261 -5.29 -11.95 8.22
CA GLU A 261 -4.72 -12.43 9.49
C GLU A 261 -3.22 -12.12 9.60
N LEU A 262 -2.52 -12.11 8.46
CA LEU A 262 -1.14 -11.66 8.33
C LEU A 262 -1.00 -10.13 8.27
N ASN A 263 -2.00 -9.39 8.74
CA ASN A 263 -2.04 -7.93 8.84
C ASN A 263 -1.97 -7.18 7.49
N SER A 264 -2.46 -7.76 6.40
CA SER A 264 -2.68 -7.02 5.17
C SER A 264 -3.98 -6.21 5.25
N GLY A 265 -3.86 -4.90 5.45
CA GLY A 265 -5.01 -3.99 5.49
C GLY A 265 -5.84 -4.03 4.20
N LYS A 266 -5.17 -4.20 3.05
CA LYS A 266 -5.82 -4.38 1.75
C LYS A 266 -6.66 -5.67 1.71
N ALA A 267 -6.10 -6.79 2.16
CA ALA A 267 -6.83 -8.05 2.18
C ALA A 267 -8.06 -8.00 3.10
N CYS A 268 -7.95 -7.30 4.24
CA CYS A 268 -9.11 -7.08 5.11
C CYS A 268 -10.18 -6.23 4.39
N ALA A 269 -9.79 -5.17 3.68
CA ALA A 269 -10.74 -4.37 2.89
C ALA A 269 -11.40 -5.19 1.77
N ASP A 270 -10.64 -6.04 1.09
CA ASP A 270 -11.17 -6.93 0.05
C ASP A 270 -12.16 -7.97 0.62
N LEU A 271 -11.91 -8.49 1.82
CA LEU A 271 -12.91 -9.33 2.53
C LEU A 271 -14.19 -8.55 2.81
N GLY A 272 -14.08 -7.31 3.24
CA GLY A 272 -15.23 -6.43 3.39
C GLY A 272 -16.05 -6.32 2.10
N SER A 273 -15.38 -6.14 0.95
CA SER A 273 -16.03 -6.09 -0.36
C SER A 273 -16.68 -7.43 -0.74
N ILE A 274 -16.03 -8.56 -0.47
CA ILE A 274 -16.61 -9.89 -0.70
C ILE A 274 -17.95 -10.06 0.01
N TYR A 275 -18.06 -9.64 1.28
CA TYR A 275 -19.28 -9.73 2.05
C TYR A 275 -20.32 -8.66 1.68
N SER A 276 -19.89 -7.45 1.32
CA SER A 276 -20.82 -6.37 0.92
C SER A 276 -21.43 -6.59 -0.46
N GLU A 277 -20.67 -7.18 -1.40
CA GLU A 277 -21.08 -7.40 -2.79
C GLU A 277 -21.61 -8.82 -3.05
N SER A 278 -21.68 -9.67 -2.04
CA SER A 278 -22.14 -11.07 -2.18
C SER A 278 -21.28 -11.94 -3.10
N VAL A 279 -19.96 -11.72 -3.14
CA VAL A 279 -19.06 -12.48 -4.03
C VAL A 279 -18.85 -13.90 -3.49
N GLY A 280 -19.63 -14.85 -4.02
CA GLY A 280 -19.57 -16.27 -3.61
C GLY A 280 -20.01 -16.54 -2.16
N VAL A 281 -20.65 -15.58 -1.51
CA VAL A 281 -21.23 -15.68 -0.17
C VAL A 281 -22.56 -14.92 -0.12
N LYS A 282 -23.40 -15.18 0.89
CA LYS A 282 -24.54 -14.33 1.17
C LYS A 282 -24.06 -12.97 1.66
N GLN A 283 -24.71 -11.90 1.20
CA GLN A 283 -24.43 -10.55 1.68
C GLN A 283 -24.52 -10.47 3.21
N ASP A 284 -23.50 -9.88 3.80
CA ASP A 284 -23.46 -9.62 5.24
C ASP A 284 -22.73 -8.29 5.50
N LEU A 285 -23.52 -7.21 5.58
CA LEU A 285 -22.99 -5.87 5.78
C LEU A 285 -22.37 -5.68 7.17
N GLN A 286 -22.76 -6.50 8.17
CA GLN A 286 -22.16 -6.46 9.50
C GLN A 286 -20.74 -7.04 9.48
N GLN A 287 -20.53 -8.15 8.78
CA GLN A 287 -19.19 -8.67 8.55
C GLN A 287 -18.36 -7.74 7.66
N ALA A 288 -18.98 -7.19 6.62
CA ALA A 288 -18.28 -6.24 5.74
C ALA A 288 -17.68 -5.06 6.52
N ILE A 289 -18.46 -4.41 7.38
CA ILE A 289 -17.98 -3.27 8.17
C ILE A 289 -16.85 -3.68 9.15
N ASN A 290 -16.96 -4.86 9.77
CA ASN A 290 -15.92 -5.35 10.69
C ASN A 290 -14.57 -5.52 9.96
N TYR A 291 -14.61 -6.11 8.74
CA TYR A 291 -13.41 -6.28 7.94
C TYR A 291 -12.89 -4.95 7.37
N TYR A 292 -13.75 -4.03 6.92
CA TYR A 292 -13.33 -2.70 6.50
C TYR A 292 -12.68 -1.91 7.63
N GLN A 293 -13.24 -1.97 8.85
CA GLN A 293 -12.66 -1.33 10.03
C GLN A 293 -11.29 -1.92 10.37
N LYS A 294 -11.16 -3.25 10.36
CA LYS A 294 -9.86 -3.90 10.53
C LYS A 294 -8.87 -3.48 9.45
N GLY A 295 -9.30 -3.40 8.20
CA GLY A 295 -8.47 -2.86 7.12
C GLY A 295 -8.04 -1.43 7.39
N CYS A 296 -8.95 -0.58 7.85
CA CYS A 296 -8.66 0.81 8.22
C CYS A 296 -7.69 0.91 9.40
N GLU A 297 -7.79 0.06 10.42
CA GLU A 297 -6.84 -0.01 11.52
C GLU A 297 -5.43 -0.34 11.05
N LEU A 298 -5.32 -1.17 10.01
CA LEU A 298 -4.09 -1.55 9.32
C LEU A 298 -3.72 -0.59 8.16
N ASP A 299 -4.18 0.65 8.21
CA ASP A 299 -3.88 1.74 7.29
C ASP A 299 -4.26 1.48 5.82
N SER A 300 -5.28 0.64 5.58
CA SER A 300 -5.92 0.57 4.27
C SER A 300 -6.81 1.80 4.04
N SER A 301 -6.45 2.63 3.06
CA SER A 301 -7.27 3.77 2.67
C SER A 301 -8.66 3.34 2.20
N ASP A 302 -8.75 2.22 1.48
CA ASP A 302 -10.01 1.68 0.98
C ASP A 302 -10.87 1.13 2.13
N GLY A 303 -10.27 0.45 3.11
CA GLY A 303 -10.96 0.00 4.32
C GLY A 303 -11.59 1.17 5.08
N CYS A 304 -10.83 2.27 5.26
CA CYS A 304 -11.38 3.49 5.88
C CYS A 304 -12.49 4.11 5.02
N MET A 305 -12.29 4.22 3.70
CA MET A 305 -13.27 4.80 2.77
C MET A 305 -14.59 4.04 2.80
N TYR A 306 -14.57 2.71 2.64
CA TYR A 306 -15.79 1.92 2.64
C TYR A 306 -16.49 1.92 4.01
N THR A 307 -15.73 1.91 5.12
CA THR A 307 -16.30 2.11 6.45
C THR A 307 -17.06 3.43 6.54
N ALA A 308 -16.46 4.52 6.06
CA ALA A 308 -17.08 5.84 6.05
C ALA A 308 -18.36 5.87 5.21
N VAL A 309 -18.35 5.23 4.03
CA VAL A 309 -19.53 5.15 3.14
C VAL A 309 -20.67 4.39 3.82
N LEU A 310 -20.40 3.28 4.51
CA LEU A 310 -21.44 2.53 5.23
C LEU A 310 -22.07 3.36 6.36
N TYR A 311 -21.27 4.13 7.11
CA TYR A 311 -21.81 5.07 8.11
C TYR A 311 -22.56 6.24 7.49
N LEU A 312 -22.08 6.78 6.35
CA LEU A 312 -22.74 7.87 5.62
C LEU A 312 -24.14 7.45 5.15
N GLN A 313 -24.28 6.23 4.66
CA GLN A 313 -25.53 5.71 4.07
C GLN A 313 -26.42 4.99 5.08
N GLY A 314 -25.92 4.62 6.25
CA GLY A 314 -26.63 3.80 7.22
C GLY A 314 -26.84 2.35 6.75
N GLN A 315 -25.91 1.82 5.98
CA GLN A 315 -25.97 0.45 5.45
C GLN A 315 -25.26 -0.52 6.38
N GLY A 316 -25.99 -1.49 6.94
CA GLY A 316 -25.47 -2.45 7.91
C GLY A 316 -25.20 -1.86 9.30
N VAL A 317 -25.23 -0.54 9.43
CA VAL A 317 -25.06 0.23 10.68
C VAL A 317 -26.04 1.41 10.68
N LYS A 318 -26.29 1.98 11.87
CA LYS A 318 -27.04 3.24 11.96
C LYS A 318 -26.25 4.36 11.28
N GLN A 319 -26.92 5.16 10.46
CA GLN A 319 -26.31 6.35 9.84
C GLN A 319 -25.71 7.25 10.91
N ASP A 320 -24.42 7.62 10.69
CA ASP A 320 -23.68 8.47 11.60
C ASP A 320 -22.64 9.28 10.82
N TYR A 321 -22.94 10.55 10.57
CA TYR A 321 -22.06 11.47 9.85
C TYR A 321 -20.75 11.78 10.59
N ASN A 322 -20.73 11.72 11.93
CA ASN A 322 -19.51 11.94 12.71
C ASN A 322 -18.54 10.77 12.52
N GLN A 323 -19.06 9.53 12.51
CA GLN A 323 -18.23 8.35 12.20
C GLN A 323 -17.77 8.38 10.74
N ALA A 324 -18.66 8.70 9.80
CA ALA A 324 -18.29 8.85 8.39
C ALA A 324 -17.16 9.86 8.21
N LYS A 325 -17.26 11.05 8.83
CA LYS A 325 -16.22 12.06 8.84
C LYS A 325 -14.88 11.51 9.33
N LYS A 326 -14.85 10.89 10.51
CA LYS A 326 -13.63 10.35 11.12
C LYS A 326 -12.91 9.37 10.17
N PHE A 327 -13.66 8.48 9.54
CA PHE A 327 -13.08 7.50 8.63
C PHE A 327 -12.69 8.11 7.28
N PHE A 328 -13.44 9.10 6.75
CA PHE A 328 -13.02 9.85 5.57
C PHE A 328 -11.75 10.69 5.83
N GLU A 329 -11.61 11.30 7.01
CA GLU A 329 -10.39 12.01 7.43
C GLU A 329 -9.18 11.08 7.37
N LYS A 330 -9.24 9.91 8.06
CA LYS A 330 -8.15 8.93 8.03
C LYS A 330 -7.84 8.46 6.61
N SER A 331 -8.85 8.16 5.81
CA SER A 331 -8.66 7.72 4.43
C SER A 331 -8.05 8.81 3.53
N CYS A 332 -8.48 10.07 3.72
CA CYS A 332 -7.91 11.22 3.00
C CYS A 332 -6.44 11.48 3.39
N ASP A 333 -6.08 11.26 4.65
CA ASP A 333 -4.69 11.37 5.12
C ASP A 333 -3.82 10.23 4.57
N LEU A 334 -4.42 9.06 4.35
CA LEU A 334 -3.84 7.94 3.61
C LEU A 334 -3.83 8.15 2.07
N LYS A 335 -4.06 9.41 1.62
CA LYS A 335 -4.00 9.86 0.22
C LYS A 335 -5.08 9.26 -0.70
N ASN A 336 -6.23 8.86 -0.18
CA ASN A 336 -7.39 8.51 -1.01
C ASN A 336 -8.12 9.78 -1.45
N GLY A 337 -8.01 10.12 -2.74
CA GLY A 337 -8.59 11.35 -3.28
C GLY A 337 -10.12 11.38 -3.22
N LEU A 338 -10.80 10.23 -3.41
CA LEU A 338 -12.25 10.15 -3.30
C LEU A 338 -12.73 10.43 -1.88
N SER A 339 -12.00 9.94 -0.88
CA SER A 339 -12.31 10.23 0.53
C SER A 339 -12.11 11.70 0.89
N CYS A 340 -11.09 12.36 0.33
CA CYS A 340 -10.94 13.80 0.51
C CYS A 340 -12.12 14.57 -0.10
N SER A 341 -12.62 14.14 -1.27
CA SER A 341 -13.80 14.74 -1.90
C SER A 341 -15.06 14.52 -1.07
N ASN A 342 -15.30 13.28 -0.58
CA ASN A 342 -16.44 12.98 0.28
C ASN A 342 -16.38 13.76 1.60
N LEU A 343 -15.20 13.91 2.20
CA LEU A 343 -15.01 14.77 3.38
C LEU A 343 -15.36 16.21 3.06
N GLY A 344 -14.90 16.74 1.90
CA GLY A 344 -15.25 18.06 1.41
C GLY A 344 -16.77 18.22 1.24
N PHE A 345 -17.45 17.20 0.75
CA PHE A 345 -18.91 17.19 0.62
C PHE A 345 -19.62 17.28 1.98
N LEU A 346 -19.12 16.58 3.02
CA LEU A 346 -19.68 16.71 4.38
C LEU A 346 -19.61 18.14 4.89
N TYR A 347 -18.50 18.83 4.69
CA TYR A 347 -18.36 20.24 5.07
C TYR A 347 -19.14 21.19 4.16
N PHE A 348 -19.29 20.86 2.88
CA PHE A 348 -20.08 21.64 1.94
C PHE A 348 -21.56 21.64 2.30
N GLU A 349 -22.11 20.48 2.70
CA GLU A 349 -23.52 20.33 3.07
C GLU A 349 -23.79 20.55 4.56
N GLY A 350 -22.75 20.59 5.41
CA GLY A 350 -22.92 20.67 6.87
C GLY A 350 -23.41 19.37 7.50
N LEU A 351 -23.04 18.21 6.94
CA LEU A 351 -23.47 16.89 7.42
C LEU A 351 -22.57 16.39 8.57
N GLY A 352 -23.09 16.40 9.79
CA GLY A 352 -22.34 16.03 11.00
C GLY A 352 -21.24 17.02 11.40
N VAL A 353 -21.16 18.17 10.73
CA VAL A 353 -20.24 19.27 10.98
C VAL A 353 -20.95 20.60 10.72
N GLU A 354 -20.41 21.70 11.23
CA GLU A 354 -20.82 23.03 10.78
C GLU A 354 -20.39 23.22 9.32
N GLN A 355 -21.28 23.80 8.50
CA GLN A 355 -21.00 24.05 7.11
C GLN A 355 -19.79 25.01 6.97
N ASP A 356 -18.80 24.58 6.21
CA ASP A 356 -17.62 25.39 5.89
C ASP A 356 -17.25 25.22 4.41
N LEU A 357 -17.79 26.11 3.58
CA LEU A 357 -17.58 26.08 2.14
C LEU A 357 -16.12 26.34 1.73
N LYS A 358 -15.37 27.13 2.55
CA LYS A 358 -13.96 27.39 2.29
C LYS A 358 -13.14 26.13 2.54
N PHE A 359 -13.31 25.48 3.68
CA PHE A 359 -12.62 24.25 3.99
C PHE A 359 -13.02 23.11 3.05
N ALA A 360 -14.30 23.05 2.64
CA ALA A 360 -14.75 22.11 1.60
C ALA A 360 -13.97 22.30 0.29
N SER A 361 -13.79 23.55 -0.16
CA SER A 361 -13.01 23.84 -1.38
C SER A 361 -11.53 23.47 -1.25
N GLU A 362 -10.93 23.63 -0.08
CA GLU A 362 -9.55 23.19 0.22
C GLU A 362 -9.44 21.65 0.15
N LEU A 363 -10.43 20.93 0.65
CA LEU A 363 -10.51 19.46 0.57
C LEU A 363 -10.72 18.97 -0.87
N PHE A 364 -11.57 19.66 -1.66
CA PHE A 364 -11.73 19.36 -3.09
C PHE A 364 -10.44 19.61 -3.87
N LEU A 365 -9.66 20.65 -3.53
CA LEU A 365 -8.34 20.86 -4.09
C LEU A 365 -7.36 19.75 -3.72
N LYS A 366 -7.33 19.32 -2.44
CA LYS A 366 -6.54 18.16 -1.98
C LYS A 366 -6.92 16.91 -2.77
N ALA A 367 -8.22 16.65 -2.93
CA ALA A 367 -8.74 15.53 -3.71
C ALA A 367 -8.31 15.59 -5.19
N CYS A 368 -8.42 16.75 -5.81
CA CYS A 368 -8.01 16.99 -7.19
C CYS A 368 -6.50 16.81 -7.41
N ASN A 369 -5.68 17.20 -6.43
CA ASN A 369 -4.23 16.98 -6.46
C ASN A 369 -3.87 15.50 -6.30
N LEU A 370 -4.75 14.71 -5.68
CA LEU A 370 -4.67 13.25 -5.60
C LEU A 370 -5.32 12.55 -6.81
N ASN A 371 -5.56 13.29 -7.91
CA ASN A 371 -6.16 12.81 -9.15
C ASN A 371 -7.58 12.22 -8.98
N SER A 372 -8.37 12.74 -8.03
CA SER A 372 -9.80 12.46 -7.96
C SER A 372 -10.54 13.32 -8.98
N GLY A 373 -11.16 12.68 -10.00
CA GLY A 373 -11.99 13.37 -10.98
C GLY A 373 -13.21 14.06 -10.33
N ASP A 374 -13.81 13.40 -9.33
CA ASP A 374 -14.89 13.96 -8.51
C ASP A 374 -14.44 15.20 -7.75
N GLY A 375 -13.28 15.13 -7.06
CA GLY A 375 -12.70 16.28 -6.35
C GLY A 375 -12.40 17.46 -7.26
N CYS A 376 -11.83 17.22 -8.46
CA CYS A 376 -11.60 18.27 -9.44
C CYS A 376 -12.92 18.88 -9.94
N SER A 377 -13.96 18.05 -10.18
CA SER A 377 -15.26 18.52 -10.60
C SER A 377 -15.94 19.38 -9.54
N ASN A 378 -15.89 18.96 -8.27
CA ASN A 378 -16.46 19.71 -7.15
C ASN A 378 -15.72 21.04 -6.93
N LEU A 379 -14.40 21.08 -7.11
CA LEU A 379 -13.65 22.34 -7.09
C LEU A 379 -14.04 23.24 -8.28
N GLY A 380 -14.23 22.66 -9.46
CA GLY A 380 -14.77 23.37 -10.62
C GLY A 380 -16.14 24.02 -10.32
N ASN A 381 -17.05 23.28 -9.66
CA ASN A 381 -18.33 23.79 -9.19
C ASN A 381 -18.15 24.94 -8.17
N SER A 382 -17.18 24.80 -7.26
CA SER A 382 -16.87 25.84 -6.27
C SER A 382 -16.47 27.14 -6.94
N PHE A 383 -15.61 27.11 -7.96
CA PHE A 383 -15.23 28.30 -8.73
C PHE A 383 -16.34 28.81 -9.64
N LEU A 384 -17.17 27.94 -10.22
CA LEU A 384 -18.30 28.29 -11.04
C LEU A 384 -19.32 29.12 -10.24
N ASN A 385 -19.60 28.72 -9.01
CA ASN A 385 -20.64 29.29 -8.16
C ASN A 385 -20.12 30.31 -7.15
N GLY A 386 -18.81 30.40 -6.92
CA GLY A 386 -18.22 31.22 -5.86
C GLY A 386 -18.44 30.63 -4.46
N SER A 387 -18.56 29.29 -4.36
CA SER A 387 -18.80 28.58 -3.08
C SER A 387 -17.49 28.31 -2.35
N GLY A 388 -17.21 29.07 -1.29
CA GLY A 388 -15.97 28.95 -0.50
C GLY A 388 -14.72 29.55 -1.16
N VAL A 389 -14.80 29.91 -2.42
CA VAL A 389 -13.78 30.63 -3.22
C VAL A 389 -14.42 31.78 -4.00
N LYS A 390 -13.61 32.74 -4.43
CA LYS A 390 -14.12 33.79 -5.33
C LYS A 390 -14.53 33.17 -6.67
N GLN A 391 -15.70 33.49 -7.16
CA GLN A 391 -16.18 33.04 -8.47
C GLN A 391 -15.16 33.37 -9.57
N ASP A 392 -14.80 32.34 -10.34
CA ASP A 392 -13.85 32.43 -11.46
C ASP A 392 -14.15 31.34 -12.49
N TYR A 393 -14.78 31.74 -13.59
CA TYR A 393 -15.14 30.81 -14.67
C TYR A 393 -13.91 30.20 -15.37
N THR A 394 -12.79 30.94 -15.42
CA THR A 394 -11.55 30.42 -16.02
C THR A 394 -10.98 29.26 -15.18
N GLN A 395 -10.93 29.47 -13.86
CA GLN A 395 -10.53 28.39 -12.94
C GLN A 395 -11.49 27.19 -12.99
N ALA A 396 -12.80 27.44 -13.01
CA ALA A 396 -13.81 26.39 -13.17
C ALA A 396 -13.53 25.53 -14.41
N GLY A 397 -13.26 26.17 -15.55
CA GLY A 397 -12.90 25.48 -16.81
C GLY A 397 -11.64 24.62 -16.68
N ILE A 398 -10.60 25.13 -16.05
CA ILE A 398 -9.34 24.40 -15.81
C ILE A 398 -9.59 23.13 -15.00
N TYR A 399 -10.37 23.22 -13.91
CA TYR A 399 -10.64 22.06 -13.05
C TYR A 399 -11.61 21.06 -13.68
N TYR A 400 -12.59 21.50 -14.47
CA TYR A 400 -13.42 20.60 -15.25
C TYR A 400 -12.64 19.90 -16.36
N ASP A 401 -11.69 20.58 -17.03
CA ASP A 401 -10.81 19.96 -18.01
C ASP A 401 -9.94 18.87 -17.37
N LYS A 402 -9.33 19.17 -16.21
CA LYS A 402 -8.60 18.17 -15.44
C LYS A 402 -9.48 17.00 -15.03
N ALA A 403 -10.69 17.24 -14.54
CA ALA A 403 -11.64 16.18 -14.17
C ALA A 403 -12.07 15.35 -15.39
N CYS A 404 -12.32 15.98 -16.53
CA CYS A 404 -12.64 15.32 -17.79
C CYS A 404 -11.45 14.48 -18.32
N SER A 405 -10.22 14.96 -18.13
CA SER A 405 -9.01 14.20 -18.49
C SER A 405 -8.80 12.96 -17.60
N LEU A 406 -9.36 12.99 -16.39
CA LEU A 406 -9.44 11.86 -15.46
C LEU A 406 -10.70 10.99 -15.69
N ASP A 407 -11.32 11.11 -16.85
CA ASP A 407 -12.50 10.37 -17.31
C ASP A 407 -13.74 10.52 -16.41
N TYR A 408 -13.85 11.65 -15.71
CA TYR A 408 -15.05 12.00 -14.96
C TYR A 408 -16.09 12.63 -15.90
N GLY A 409 -17.05 11.81 -16.35
CA GLY A 409 -18.00 12.17 -17.41
C GLY A 409 -18.82 13.41 -17.13
N GLN A 410 -19.27 13.62 -15.88
CA GLN A 410 -20.00 14.81 -15.47
C GLN A 410 -19.22 16.12 -15.77
N ALA A 411 -17.92 16.12 -15.50
CA ALA A 411 -17.07 17.28 -15.73
C ALA A 411 -16.87 17.58 -17.23
N CYS A 412 -16.79 16.52 -18.08
CA CYS A 412 -16.77 16.73 -19.53
C CYS A 412 -18.06 17.43 -20.00
N GLY A 413 -19.21 17.03 -19.47
CA GLY A 413 -20.49 17.70 -19.71
C GLY A 413 -20.45 19.19 -19.29
N ASN A 414 -20.00 19.46 -18.06
CA ASN A 414 -19.87 20.83 -17.55
C ASN A 414 -18.90 21.68 -18.39
N LEU A 415 -17.74 21.12 -18.80
CA LEU A 415 -16.79 21.80 -19.67
C LEU A 415 -17.40 22.12 -21.03
N GLY A 416 -18.13 21.16 -21.64
CA GLY A 416 -18.88 21.37 -22.87
C GLY A 416 -19.91 22.50 -22.72
N TYR A 417 -20.62 22.57 -21.59
CA TYR A 417 -21.55 23.66 -21.28
C TYR A 417 -20.85 25.02 -21.18
N MET A 418 -19.67 25.08 -20.55
CA MET A 418 -18.87 26.32 -20.48
C MET A 418 -18.47 26.82 -21.88
N TYR A 419 -18.00 25.95 -22.78
CA TYR A 419 -17.70 26.28 -24.16
C TYR A 419 -18.97 26.73 -24.93
N TRP A 420 -20.12 26.09 -24.70
CA TRP A 420 -21.37 26.44 -25.34
C TRP A 420 -21.86 27.82 -24.94
N LYS A 421 -21.72 28.17 -23.65
CA LYS A 421 -22.14 29.48 -23.13
C LYS A 421 -21.08 30.58 -23.28
N GLY A 422 -19.79 30.24 -23.48
CA GLY A 422 -18.68 31.17 -23.43
C GLY A 422 -18.34 31.64 -22.02
N LEU A 423 -18.43 30.73 -21.02
CA LEU A 423 -18.10 31.04 -19.63
C LEU A 423 -16.61 30.86 -19.38
N GLY A 424 -15.89 31.92 -19.04
CA GLY A 424 -14.43 31.89 -18.79
C GLY A 424 -13.56 31.59 -20.03
N THR A 425 -14.18 31.35 -21.17
CA THR A 425 -13.55 31.04 -22.44
C THR A 425 -14.44 31.59 -23.59
N PRO A 426 -13.89 31.94 -24.77
CA PRO A 426 -14.72 32.26 -25.92
C PRO A 426 -15.68 31.12 -26.27
N LYS A 427 -16.90 31.47 -26.67
CA LYS A 427 -17.89 30.49 -27.12
C LYS A 427 -17.35 29.65 -28.28
N ASP A 428 -17.42 28.34 -28.15
CA ASP A 428 -16.89 27.37 -29.14
C ASP A 428 -17.81 26.14 -29.20
N LEU A 429 -18.68 26.12 -30.22
CA LEU A 429 -19.65 25.05 -30.39
C LEU A 429 -18.99 23.72 -30.79
N GLY A 430 -17.84 23.76 -31.47
CA GLY A 430 -17.05 22.54 -31.81
C GLY A 430 -16.51 21.86 -30.57
N LYS A 431 -15.86 22.66 -29.68
CA LYS A 431 -15.38 22.12 -28.39
C LYS A 431 -16.52 21.70 -27.48
N ALA A 432 -17.63 22.42 -27.46
CA ALA A 432 -18.83 22.03 -26.71
C ALA A 432 -19.30 20.63 -27.11
N LYS A 433 -19.51 20.41 -28.41
CA LYS A 433 -19.91 19.14 -28.99
C LYS A 433 -18.93 18.02 -28.65
N MET A 434 -17.63 18.24 -28.87
CA MET A 434 -16.58 17.26 -28.58
C MET A 434 -16.60 16.80 -27.11
N ASN A 435 -16.78 17.72 -26.18
CA ASN A 435 -16.83 17.39 -24.75
C ASN A 435 -18.13 16.66 -24.37
N TYR A 436 -19.28 17.02 -24.98
CA TYR A 436 -20.52 16.30 -24.81
C TYR A 436 -20.44 14.88 -25.37
N GLU A 437 -19.84 14.70 -26.56
CA GLU A 437 -19.60 13.38 -27.16
C GLU A 437 -18.66 12.53 -26.29
N LYS A 438 -17.55 13.10 -25.78
CA LYS A 438 -16.69 12.39 -24.81
C LYS A 438 -17.48 11.94 -23.58
N SER A 439 -18.28 12.84 -23.00
CA SER A 439 -19.10 12.52 -21.83
C SER A 439 -20.11 11.41 -22.12
N CYS A 440 -20.86 11.53 -23.23
CA CYS A 440 -21.93 10.60 -23.58
C CYS A 440 -21.41 9.31 -24.19
N ASP A 441 -20.61 9.39 -25.25
CA ASP A 441 -20.29 8.23 -26.10
C ASP A 441 -19.10 7.45 -25.61
N THR A 442 -18.12 8.13 -25.03
CA THR A 442 -16.91 7.46 -24.50
C THR A 442 -17.11 7.05 -23.04
N LEU A 443 -17.66 7.93 -22.19
CA LEU A 443 -17.75 7.72 -20.75
C LEU A 443 -19.16 7.27 -20.28
N ASN A 444 -20.11 7.07 -21.22
CA ASN A 444 -21.49 6.64 -20.95
C ASN A 444 -22.16 7.43 -19.80
N ASN A 445 -21.93 8.74 -19.75
CA ASN A 445 -22.53 9.61 -18.74
C ASN A 445 -23.89 10.13 -19.20
N GLY A 446 -24.95 9.84 -18.45
CA GLY A 446 -26.35 10.22 -18.81
C GLY A 446 -26.54 11.72 -18.93
N PHE A 447 -25.91 12.52 -18.06
CA PHE A 447 -25.94 13.98 -18.13
C PHE A 447 -25.28 14.51 -19.42
N GLY A 448 -24.13 13.96 -19.82
CA GLY A 448 -23.48 14.30 -21.08
C GLY A 448 -24.35 13.96 -22.29
N CYS A 449 -25.06 12.81 -22.27
CA CYS A 449 -26.00 12.44 -23.32
C CYS A 449 -27.19 13.41 -23.38
N TYR A 450 -27.74 13.81 -22.24
CA TYR A 450 -28.78 14.84 -22.16
C TYR A 450 -28.33 16.16 -22.78
N LEU A 451 -27.14 16.65 -22.42
CA LEU A 451 -26.59 17.89 -22.98
C LEU A 451 -26.35 17.78 -24.48
N LEU A 452 -25.89 16.61 -24.97
CA LEU A 452 -25.68 16.37 -26.40
C LEU A 452 -27.02 16.33 -27.16
N GLY A 453 -28.06 15.70 -26.60
CA GLY A 453 -29.42 15.74 -27.12
C GLY A 453 -29.93 17.17 -27.24
N GLY A 454 -29.81 17.99 -26.20
CA GLY A 454 -30.17 19.39 -26.20
C GLY A 454 -29.36 20.22 -27.20
N PHE A 455 -28.07 19.93 -27.37
CA PHE A 455 -27.22 20.55 -28.38
C PHE A 455 -27.74 20.32 -29.80
N TYR A 456 -28.16 19.11 -30.16
CA TYR A 456 -28.72 18.79 -31.48
C TYR A 456 -30.14 19.35 -31.64
N LEU A 457 -30.96 19.36 -30.59
CA LEU A 457 -32.31 19.94 -30.61
C LEU A 457 -32.28 21.44 -30.97
N LEU A 458 -31.26 22.18 -30.53
CA LEU A 458 -31.10 23.61 -30.83
C LEU A 458 -30.56 23.92 -32.23
N GLN A 459 -30.14 22.88 -32.99
CA GLN A 459 -29.67 22.99 -34.36
C GLN A 459 -30.79 22.63 -35.37
N THR A 460 -31.98 23.17 -35.17
CA THR A 460 -33.27 22.75 -35.77
C THR A 460 -33.44 22.95 -37.29
N ASP A 461 -32.37 23.06 -38.06
CA ASP A 461 -32.48 23.34 -39.49
C ASP A 461 -32.69 22.09 -40.37
N ASN A 462 -32.69 20.88 -39.82
CA ASN A 462 -32.99 19.64 -40.55
C ASN A 462 -33.51 18.49 -39.67
N SER A 463 -34.27 17.55 -40.27
CA SER A 463 -34.80 16.37 -39.62
C SER A 463 -33.72 15.46 -38.97
N ALA A 464 -32.51 15.40 -39.56
CA ALA A 464 -31.41 14.62 -39.05
C ALA A 464 -30.94 15.07 -37.65
N SER A 465 -31.04 16.36 -37.32
CA SER A 465 -30.72 16.89 -35.99
C SER A 465 -31.78 16.48 -34.95
N ALA A 466 -33.05 16.42 -35.34
CA ALA A 466 -34.13 15.95 -34.47
C ALA A 466 -33.96 14.47 -34.13
N ASP A 467 -33.67 13.62 -35.13
CA ASP A 467 -33.40 12.18 -34.93
C ASP A 467 -32.21 11.95 -33.99
N LEU A 468 -31.14 12.75 -34.11
CA LEU A 468 -29.99 12.68 -33.21
C LEU A 468 -30.35 13.15 -31.79
N ALA A 469 -31.13 14.20 -31.64
CA ALA A 469 -31.60 14.66 -30.34
C ALA A 469 -32.39 13.57 -29.63
N GLN A 470 -33.38 12.94 -30.33
CA GLN A 470 -34.19 11.83 -29.83
C GLN A 470 -33.30 10.66 -29.40
N LYS A 471 -32.33 10.24 -30.24
CA LYS A 471 -31.37 9.17 -29.95
C LYS A 471 -30.58 9.43 -28.66
N TYR A 472 -30.10 10.66 -28.46
CA TYR A 472 -29.26 10.98 -27.29
C TYR A 472 -30.09 11.17 -26.03
N PHE A 473 -31.34 11.65 -26.11
CA PHE A 473 -32.25 11.66 -24.96
C PHE A 473 -32.68 10.24 -24.57
N ASP A 474 -32.92 9.32 -25.53
CA ASP A 474 -33.16 7.92 -25.27
C ASP A 474 -31.94 7.27 -24.56
N LYS A 475 -30.71 7.55 -25.02
CA LYS A 475 -29.49 7.08 -24.37
C LYS A 475 -29.34 7.65 -22.95
N ALA A 476 -29.63 8.95 -22.75
CA ALA A 476 -29.60 9.58 -21.43
C ALA A 476 -30.61 8.91 -20.48
N CYS A 477 -31.83 8.67 -20.94
CA CYS A 477 -32.87 7.99 -20.18
C CYS A 477 -32.46 6.56 -19.79
N LYS A 478 -31.92 5.78 -20.72
CA LYS A 478 -31.41 4.42 -20.46
C LYS A 478 -30.24 4.41 -19.46
N LEU A 479 -29.49 5.50 -19.38
CA LEU A 479 -28.42 5.69 -18.39
C LEU A 479 -28.92 6.30 -17.07
N GLY A 480 -30.25 6.40 -16.88
CA GLY A 480 -30.87 6.82 -15.64
C GLY A 480 -30.94 8.36 -15.44
N HIS A 481 -30.73 9.16 -16.50
CA HIS A 481 -30.88 10.61 -16.42
C HIS A 481 -32.35 11.00 -16.63
N GLN A 482 -32.99 11.47 -15.55
CA GLN A 482 -34.43 11.71 -15.50
C GLN A 482 -34.90 12.76 -16.54
N GLU A 483 -34.19 13.88 -16.63
CA GLU A 483 -34.53 14.95 -17.59
C GLU A 483 -34.40 14.48 -19.05
N GLY A 484 -33.51 13.50 -19.31
CA GLY A 484 -33.42 12.87 -20.62
C GLY A 484 -34.68 12.08 -20.97
N CYS A 485 -35.28 11.38 -20.00
CA CYS A 485 -36.57 10.67 -20.20
C CYS A 485 -37.72 11.65 -20.47
N GLU A 486 -37.75 12.75 -19.71
CA GLU A 486 -38.78 13.79 -19.85
C GLU A 486 -38.76 14.49 -21.22
N GLU A 487 -37.54 14.80 -21.75
CA GLU A 487 -37.41 15.38 -23.08
C GLU A 487 -37.75 14.39 -24.17
N LEU A 488 -37.43 13.10 -24.01
CA LEU A 488 -37.80 12.04 -24.95
C LEU A 488 -39.34 11.89 -25.04
N GLU A 489 -40.06 11.93 -23.90
CA GLU A 489 -41.51 11.89 -23.87
C GLU A 489 -42.12 13.08 -24.61
N LYS A 490 -41.59 14.31 -24.44
CA LYS A 490 -42.07 15.50 -25.14
C LYS A 490 -41.94 15.40 -26.67
N ILE A 491 -40.86 14.80 -27.16
CA ILE A 491 -40.63 14.59 -28.59
C ILE A 491 -41.64 13.58 -29.14
N ASN A 492 -41.82 12.44 -28.42
CA ASN A 492 -42.75 11.36 -28.87
C ASN A 492 -44.25 11.77 -28.85
N VAL A 493 -44.64 12.82 -28.10
CA VAL A 493 -46.01 13.35 -28.07
C VAL A 493 -46.30 14.35 -29.19
N GLN A 494 -45.24 14.89 -29.80
CA GLN A 494 -45.36 15.87 -30.90
C GLN A 494 -45.35 15.24 -32.31
N GLU A 495 -45.01 13.93 -32.40
CA GLU A 495 -45.24 13.10 -33.60
C GLU A 495 -46.62 12.45 -33.60
#